data_420e9f52bfea4463497712a672bc62ee
#
_entry.id   420e9f52bfea4463497712a672bc62ee
#
_cell.length_a   1.000
_cell.length_b   1.000
_cell.length_c   1.000
_cell.angle_alpha   90.00
_cell.angle_beta   90.00
_cell.angle_gamma   90.00
#
_symmetry.space_group_name_H-M   'P 1'
#
loop_
_entity.id
_entity.type
_entity.pdbx_description
1 polymer ?
#
loop_
_entity_poly.entity_id
_entity_poly.type
_entity_poly.pdbx_seq_one_letter_code
_entity_poly.pdbx_strand_id
1 'polypeptide(L)'
;MPRVSDEHLAARRQQILDAAQRCFLRNGFHQTSMQDVKDEAGLSIGAVYRYFPSKTELITAIAEQVIDRISLVFDQLTTQDPPPPVTVAMERAVDLVTAETGPDGTLRLALQIWSEATHDPALAEFVARVYSRIRDVLIKLATRAAEHGDLPAGADPYQVGVVLFALMPGYALQRILTGGPSPETFKAGLRTLLP
;
A
#
# COMPACT_ATOMS: atom_id res chain seq x y z
N MET A 1 29.72 23.21 -14.12
CA MET A 1 29.24 22.51 -12.92
C MET A 1 28.98 21.07 -13.30
N PRO A 2 29.50 20.06 -12.58
CA PRO A 2 29.18 18.68 -12.88
C PRO A 2 27.67 18.46 -12.77
N ARG A 3 27.08 17.87 -13.80
CA ARG A 3 25.66 17.48 -13.84
C ARG A 3 25.51 16.34 -12.82
N VAL A 4 24.72 16.57 -11.77
CA VAL A 4 24.39 15.49 -10.81
C VAL A 4 23.68 14.40 -11.59
N SER A 5 24.15 13.13 -11.49
CA SER A 5 23.55 12.03 -12.24
C SER A 5 22.13 11.74 -11.71
N ASP A 6 21.26 11.26 -12.59
CA ASP A 6 19.89 10.90 -12.21
C ASP A 6 19.86 9.83 -11.09
N GLU A 7 20.85 8.93 -11.09
CA GLU A 7 21.05 7.94 -10.00
C GLU A 7 21.33 8.60 -8.65
N HIS A 8 22.16 9.65 -8.62
CA HIS A 8 22.44 10.37 -7.38
C HIS A 8 21.21 11.12 -6.87
N LEU A 9 20.39 11.68 -7.77
CA LEU A 9 19.12 12.33 -7.41
C LEU A 9 18.14 11.31 -6.85
N ALA A 10 17.99 10.13 -7.49
CA ALA A 10 17.14 9.06 -7.03
C ALA A 10 17.57 8.52 -5.66
N ALA A 11 18.87 8.26 -5.48
CA ALA A 11 19.42 7.80 -4.20
C ALA A 11 19.19 8.82 -3.06
N ARG A 12 19.32 10.11 -3.36
CA ARG A 12 19.06 11.17 -2.38
C ARG A 12 17.58 11.27 -2.02
N ARG A 13 16.71 11.15 -3.02
CA ARG A 13 15.26 11.11 -2.80
C ARG A 13 14.88 9.93 -1.90
N GLN A 14 15.44 8.74 -2.15
CA GLN A 14 15.19 7.55 -1.34
C GLN A 14 15.70 7.72 0.09
N GLN A 15 16.90 8.27 0.29
CA GLN A 15 17.45 8.57 1.63
C GLN A 15 16.48 9.41 2.47
N ILE A 16 15.83 10.42 1.85
CA ILE A 16 14.86 11.27 2.55
C ILE A 16 13.59 10.50 2.88
N LEU A 17 13.10 9.67 1.97
CA LEU A 17 11.90 8.85 2.21
C LEU A 17 12.11 7.83 3.32
N ASP A 18 13.25 7.15 3.34
CA ASP A 18 13.61 6.19 4.39
C ASP A 18 13.69 6.87 5.77
N ALA A 19 14.30 8.05 5.83
CA ALA A 19 14.37 8.86 7.05
C ALA A 19 12.97 9.31 7.52
N ALA A 20 12.14 9.80 6.59
CA ALA A 20 10.78 10.20 6.90
C ALA A 20 9.93 9.03 7.41
N GLN A 21 10.04 7.86 6.78
CA GLN A 21 9.35 6.64 7.21
C GLN A 21 9.73 6.27 8.65
N ARG A 22 11.02 6.25 8.97
CA ARG A 22 11.48 5.98 10.35
C ARG A 22 10.94 7.00 11.35
N CYS A 23 10.95 8.29 11.02
CA CYS A 23 10.39 9.33 11.88
C CYS A 23 8.89 9.15 12.10
N PHE A 24 8.12 8.91 11.02
CA PHE A 24 6.66 8.71 11.12
C PHE A 24 6.30 7.45 11.90
N LEU A 25 7.02 6.35 11.73
CA LEU A 25 6.77 5.11 12.48
C LEU A 25 7.09 5.28 13.97
N ARG A 26 8.15 6.01 14.31
CA ARG A 26 8.58 6.23 15.69
C ARG A 26 7.73 7.26 16.43
N ASN A 27 7.46 8.39 15.81
CA ASN A 27 6.85 9.56 16.48
C ASN A 27 5.39 9.78 16.08
N GLY A 28 4.92 9.15 15.00
CA GLY A 28 3.65 9.46 14.36
C GLY A 28 3.74 10.65 13.38
N PHE A 29 2.74 10.75 12.50
CA PHE A 29 2.70 11.78 11.45
C PHE A 29 2.63 13.19 12.03
N HIS A 30 1.75 13.42 13.02
CA HIS A 30 1.56 14.75 13.62
C HIS A 30 2.81 15.28 14.31
N GLN A 31 3.44 14.44 15.12
CA GLN A 31 4.57 14.81 15.97
C GLN A 31 5.88 14.96 15.18
N THR A 32 5.95 14.41 13.98
CA THR A 32 7.14 14.51 13.12
C THR A 32 7.15 15.85 12.38
N SER A 33 8.26 16.56 12.46
CA SER A 33 8.53 17.79 11.71
C SER A 33 9.46 17.53 10.52
N MET A 34 9.52 18.46 9.56
CA MET A 34 10.51 18.43 8.48
C MET A 34 11.96 18.54 9.01
N GLN A 35 12.11 19.13 10.20
CA GLN A 35 13.40 19.23 10.89
C GLN A 35 13.86 17.86 11.38
N ASP A 36 12.93 17.05 11.96
CA ASP A 36 13.25 15.70 12.39
C ASP A 36 13.70 14.82 11.22
N VAL A 37 12.99 14.94 10.08
CA VAL A 37 13.36 14.23 8.85
C VAL A 37 14.73 14.64 8.34
N LYS A 38 15.06 15.94 8.36
CA LYS A 38 16.37 16.45 7.97
C LYS A 38 17.47 15.86 8.87
N ASP A 39 17.26 15.86 10.19
CA ASP A 39 18.25 15.35 11.15
C ASP A 39 18.44 13.84 11.01
N GLU A 40 17.35 13.09 10.85
CA GLU A 40 17.37 11.65 10.61
C GLU A 40 18.03 11.29 9.26
N ALA A 41 17.84 12.12 8.23
CA ALA A 41 18.45 11.94 6.91
C ALA A 41 19.94 12.36 6.87
N GLY A 42 20.44 13.10 7.85
CA GLY A 42 21.79 13.68 7.85
C GLY A 42 21.98 14.73 6.75
N LEU A 43 20.95 15.52 6.44
CA LEU A 43 20.93 16.49 5.36
C LEU A 43 20.67 17.91 5.87
N SER A 44 20.91 18.92 5.00
CA SER A 44 20.44 20.27 5.27
C SER A 44 18.93 20.38 5.05
N ILE A 45 18.27 21.29 5.77
CA ILE A 45 16.83 21.50 5.61
C ILE A 45 16.46 21.94 4.18
N GLY A 46 17.30 22.76 3.54
CA GLY A 46 17.12 23.17 2.15
C GLY A 46 17.25 22.02 1.16
N ALA A 47 18.09 21.00 1.47
CA ALA A 47 18.17 19.79 0.66
C ALA A 47 16.87 18.97 0.73
N VAL A 48 16.26 18.83 1.93
CA VAL A 48 14.99 18.12 2.08
C VAL A 48 13.86 18.84 1.35
N TYR A 49 13.71 20.14 1.56
CA TYR A 49 12.63 20.94 0.92
C TYR A 49 12.75 20.99 -0.61
N ARG A 50 13.93 20.80 -1.16
CA ARG A 50 14.12 20.71 -2.62
C ARG A 50 13.44 19.50 -3.24
N TYR A 51 13.35 18.37 -2.50
CA TYR A 51 12.72 17.13 -2.96
C TYR A 51 11.27 17.02 -2.52
N PHE A 52 10.96 17.48 -1.31
CA PHE A 52 9.65 17.34 -0.69
C PHE A 52 9.25 18.62 0.02
N PRO A 53 8.36 19.43 -0.57
CA PRO A 53 7.89 20.69 -0.02
C PRO A 53 7.14 20.57 1.32
N SER A 54 6.59 19.38 1.64
CA SER A 54 5.76 19.19 2.84
C SER A 54 5.83 17.76 3.39
N LYS A 55 5.37 17.58 4.64
CA LYS A 55 5.16 16.24 5.24
C LYS A 55 4.14 15.42 4.46
N THR A 56 3.11 16.06 3.96
CA THR A 56 2.08 15.41 3.15
C THR A 56 2.68 14.80 1.89
N GLU A 57 3.58 15.50 1.22
CA GLU A 57 4.26 14.94 0.05
C GLU A 57 5.22 13.78 0.39
N LEU A 58 5.86 13.83 1.55
CA LEU A 58 6.68 12.71 2.03
C LEU A 58 5.84 11.46 2.26
N ILE A 59 4.73 11.58 3.00
CA ILE A 59 3.90 10.41 3.34
C ILE A 59 3.16 9.86 2.12
N THR A 60 2.72 10.71 1.20
CA THR A 60 2.12 10.26 -0.05
C THR A 60 3.13 9.53 -0.93
N ALA A 61 4.36 10.02 -1.04
CA ALA A 61 5.43 9.36 -1.79
C ALA A 61 5.82 8.00 -1.19
N ILE A 62 5.83 7.86 0.15
CA ILE A 62 6.04 6.58 0.82
C ILE A 62 4.89 5.61 0.48
N ALA A 63 3.65 6.08 0.56
CA ALA A 63 2.49 5.25 0.24
C ALA A 63 2.47 4.82 -1.23
N GLU A 64 2.85 5.70 -2.16
CA GLU A 64 2.96 5.38 -3.60
C GLU A 64 3.93 4.22 -3.86
N GLN A 65 5.08 4.18 -3.17
CA GLN A 65 6.03 3.07 -3.30
C GLN A 65 5.42 1.73 -2.90
N VAL A 66 4.59 1.70 -1.86
CA VAL A 66 3.87 0.48 -1.45
C VAL A 66 2.86 0.06 -2.51
N ILE A 67 2.10 1.02 -3.02
CA ILE A 67 1.07 0.78 -4.03
C ILE A 67 1.68 0.26 -5.33
N ASP A 68 2.81 0.83 -5.74
CA ASP A 68 3.51 0.39 -6.96
C ASP A 68 4.01 -1.05 -6.81
N ARG A 69 4.52 -1.45 -5.63
CA ARG A 69 4.86 -2.86 -5.34
C ARG A 69 3.63 -3.78 -5.40
N ILE A 70 2.52 -3.37 -4.79
CA ILE A 70 1.26 -4.12 -4.83
C ILE A 70 0.79 -4.26 -6.29
N SER A 71 0.73 -3.15 -7.02
CA SER A 71 0.30 -3.13 -8.42
C SER A 71 1.14 -4.07 -9.29
N LEU A 72 2.47 -4.04 -9.14
CA LEU A 72 3.38 -4.90 -9.89
C LEU A 72 3.08 -6.40 -9.69
N VAL A 73 2.86 -6.83 -8.44
CA VAL A 73 2.55 -8.23 -8.13
C VAL A 73 1.21 -8.64 -8.74
N PHE A 74 0.19 -7.80 -8.62
CA PHE A 74 -1.12 -8.12 -9.18
C PHE A 74 -1.15 -8.03 -10.70
N ASP A 75 -0.41 -7.12 -11.34
CA ASP A 75 -0.26 -7.07 -12.79
C ASP A 75 0.35 -8.39 -13.32
N GLN A 76 1.36 -8.92 -12.62
CA GLN A 76 1.92 -10.23 -12.96
C GLN A 76 0.89 -11.36 -12.85
N LEU A 77 0.02 -11.34 -11.83
CA LEU A 77 -1.03 -12.34 -11.65
C LEU A 77 -2.14 -12.21 -12.72
N THR A 78 -2.53 -10.97 -13.03
CA THR A 78 -3.59 -10.72 -14.02
C THR A 78 -3.15 -10.92 -15.46
N THR A 79 -1.85 -11.01 -15.76
CA THR A 79 -1.31 -11.27 -17.10
C THR A 79 -0.99 -12.74 -17.35
N GLN A 80 -1.05 -13.62 -16.35
CA GLN A 80 -0.87 -15.06 -16.53
C GLN A 80 -2.00 -15.67 -17.38
N ASP A 81 -1.66 -16.69 -18.16
CA ASP A 81 -2.59 -17.46 -18.96
C ASP A 81 -2.31 -18.97 -18.80
N PRO A 82 -3.21 -19.76 -18.18
CA PRO A 82 -4.46 -19.32 -17.56
C PRO A 82 -4.22 -18.43 -16.33
N PRO A 83 -5.20 -17.57 -15.95
CA PRO A 83 -5.09 -16.76 -14.73
C PRO A 83 -5.09 -17.68 -13.50
N PRO A 84 -4.40 -17.30 -12.42
CA PRO A 84 -4.47 -18.07 -11.19
C PRO A 84 -5.87 -17.96 -10.57
N PRO A 85 -6.33 -18.98 -9.83
CA PRO A 85 -7.57 -18.91 -9.06
C PRO A 85 -7.58 -17.66 -8.15
N VAL A 86 -8.77 -17.07 -7.94
CA VAL A 86 -8.93 -15.89 -7.07
C VAL A 86 -8.34 -16.11 -5.68
N THR A 87 -8.53 -17.32 -5.14
CA THR A 87 -7.97 -17.71 -3.84
C THR A 87 -6.45 -17.57 -3.80
N VAL A 88 -5.74 -18.05 -4.82
CA VAL A 88 -4.27 -17.95 -4.92
C VAL A 88 -3.82 -16.49 -4.98
N ALA A 89 -4.50 -15.66 -5.77
CA ALA A 89 -4.21 -14.24 -5.86
C ALA A 89 -4.43 -13.53 -4.51
N MET A 90 -5.51 -13.86 -3.80
CA MET A 90 -5.80 -13.30 -2.49
C MET A 90 -4.82 -13.78 -1.40
N GLU A 91 -4.32 -15.01 -1.49
CA GLU A 91 -3.24 -15.49 -0.60
C GLU A 91 -1.95 -14.68 -0.81
N ARG A 92 -1.62 -14.31 -2.05
CA ARG A 92 -0.50 -13.41 -2.33
C ARG A 92 -0.73 -12.01 -1.74
N ALA A 93 -1.97 -11.49 -1.81
CA ALA A 93 -2.33 -10.25 -1.16
C ALA A 93 -2.13 -10.32 0.37
N VAL A 94 -2.51 -11.43 1.00
CA VAL A 94 -2.27 -11.67 2.45
C VAL A 94 -0.78 -11.63 2.77
N ASP A 95 0.09 -12.24 1.95
CA ASP A 95 1.54 -12.20 2.16
C ASP A 95 2.10 -10.77 2.07
N LEU A 96 1.67 -10.00 1.06
CA LEU A 96 2.06 -8.59 0.90
C LEU A 96 1.61 -7.74 2.09
N VAL A 97 0.35 -7.85 2.48
CA VAL A 97 -0.19 -7.13 3.65
C VAL A 97 0.54 -7.53 4.92
N THR A 98 0.83 -8.83 5.10
CA THR A 98 1.57 -9.33 6.26
C THR A 98 2.95 -8.70 6.37
N ALA A 99 3.70 -8.62 5.28
CA ALA A 99 5.01 -7.99 5.24
C ALA A 99 4.95 -6.51 5.65
N GLU A 100 3.88 -5.80 5.28
CA GLU A 100 3.70 -4.37 5.55
C GLU A 100 3.00 -4.06 6.88
N THR A 101 2.60 -5.07 7.68
CA THR A 101 1.99 -4.88 9.01
C THR A 101 2.97 -5.06 10.17
N GLY A 102 4.22 -5.43 9.91
CA GLY A 102 5.27 -5.56 10.92
C GLY A 102 5.63 -4.24 11.62
N PRO A 103 6.57 -4.26 12.59
CA PRO A 103 6.99 -3.04 13.30
C PRO A 103 7.47 -1.91 12.38
N ASP A 104 8.17 -2.26 11.30
CA ASP A 104 8.72 -1.33 10.31
C ASP A 104 7.81 -1.21 9.06
N GLY A 105 6.65 -1.87 9.09
CA GLY A 105 5.73 -1.93 7.95
C GLY A 105 4.97 -0.63 7.71
N THR A 106 4.87 -0.25 6.44
CA THR A 106 4.26 1.02 6.03
C THR A 106 2.74 1.07 6.21
N LEU A 107 2.04 -0.07 6.32
CA LEU A 107 0.59 -0.07 6.58
C LEU A 107 0.23 0.49 7.96
N ARG A 108 1.17 0.57 8.92
CA ARG A 108 0.96 1.31 10.16
C ARG A 108 0.77 2.81 9.91
N LEU A 109 1.42 3.36 8.88
CA LEU A 109 1.24 4.74 8.46
C LEU A 109 -0.12 4.96 7.80
N ALA A 110 -0.69 3.95 7.16
CA ALA A 110 -2.01 4.05 6.54
C ALA A 110 -3.10 4.45 7.56
N LEU A 111 -3.03 3.94 8.79
CA LEU A 111 -3.96 4.33 9.85
C LEU A 111 -3.90 5.82 10.17
N GLN A 112 -2.71 6.39 10.18
CA GLN A 112 -2.49 7.81 10.42
C GLN A 112 -3.01 8.64 9.24
N ILE A 113 -2.69 8.20 8.00
CA ILE A 113 -3.19 8.85 6.78
C ILE A 113 -4.72 8.83 6.73
N TRP A 114 -5.37 7.71 7.07
CA TRP A 114 -6.84 7.61 7.06
C TRP A 114 -7.48 8.56 8.06
N SER A 115 -6.90 8.68 9.26
CA SER A 115 -7.36 9.65 10.26
C SER A 115 -7.23 11.08 9.73
N GLU A 116 -6.08 11.43 9.17
CA GLU A 116 -5.84 12.77 8.59
C GLU A 116 -6.75 13.06 7.40
N ALA A 117 -6.96 12.09 6.52
CA ALA A 117 -7.81 12.23 5.34
C ALA A 117 -9.26 12.61 5.67
N THR A 118 -9.72 12.36 6.91
CA THR A 118 -11.06 12.80 7.35
C THR A 118 -11.14 14.32 7.55
N HIS A 119 -9.99 15.02 7.62
CA HIS A 119 -9.91 16.46 7.89
C HIS A 119 -9.11 17.22 6.83
N ASP A 120 -8.31 16.54 6.02
CA ASP A 120 -7.50 17.14 4.94
C ASP A 120 -8.03 16.68 3.57
N PRO A 121 -8.65 17.57 2.77
CA PRO A 121 -9.18 17.22 1.45
C PRO A 121 -8.14 16.69 0.47
N ALA A 122 -6.89 17.17 0.54
CA ALA A 122 -5.82 16.72 -0.36
C ALA A 122 -5.41 15.26 -0.04
N LEU A 123 -5.33 14.91 1.25
CA LEU A 123 -5.12 13.54 1.68
C LEU A 123 -6.33 12.65 1.37
N ALA A 124 -7.55 13.15 1.53
CA ALA A 124 -8.76 12.41 1.16
C ALA A 124 -8.76 12.04 -0.32
N GLU A 125 -8.43 13.00 -1.19
CA GLU A 125 -8.30 12.76 -2.63
C GLU A 125 -7.19 11.74 -2.95
N PHE A 126 -6.05 11.85 -2.28
CA PHE A 126 -4.96 10.87 -2.42
C PHE A 126 -5.43 9.46 -2.04
N VAL A 127 -6.04 9.28 -0.87
CA VAL A 127 -6.59 7.99 -0.42
C VAL A 127 -7.61 7.44 -1.41
N ALA A 128 -8.51 8.28 -1.93
CA ALA A 128 -9.50 7.87 -2.92
C ALA A 128 -8.85 7.35 -4.22
N ARG A 129 -7.81 8.03 -4.72
CA ARG A 129 -7.04 7.57 -5.90
C ARG A 129 -6.37 6.23 -5.65
N VAL A 130 -5.71 6.07 -4.49
CA VAL A 130 -5.06 4.82 -4.09
C VAL A 130 -6.05 3.67 -4.04
N TYR A 131 -7.17 3.88 -3.37
CA TYR A 131 -8.23 2.88 -3.22
C TYR A 131 -8.81 2.46 -4.56
N SER A 132 -9.04 3.43 -5.47
CA SER A 132 -9.49 3.13 -6.83
C SER A 132 -8.49 2.26 -7.59
N ARG A 133 -7.19 2.60 -7.57
CA ARG A 133 -6.16 1.79 -8.24
C ARG A 133 -6.15 0.34 -7.77
N ILE A 134 -6.11 0.11 -6.46
CA ILE A 134 -6.07 -1.27 -5.91
C ILE A 134 -7.37 -2.01 -6.21
N ARG A 135 -8.52 -1.36 -6.07
CA ARG A 135 -9.81 -1.95 -6.38
C ARG A 135 -9.94 -2.34 -7.85
N ASP A 136 -9.47 -1.49 -8.77
CA ASP A 136 -9.52 -1.76 -10.20
C ASP A 136 -8.69 -3.00 -10.58
N VAL A 137 -7.56 -3.23 -9.90
CA VAL A 137 -6.76 -4.44 -10.07
C VAL A 137 -7.54 -5.68 -9.64
N LEU A 138 -8.26 -5.62 -8.50
CA LEU A 138 -9.07 -6.75 -8.02
C LEU A 138 -10.34 -6.98 -8.88
N ILE A 139 -10.91 -5.92 -9.44
CA ILE A 139 -11.99 -6.04 -10.43
C ILE A 139 -11.48 -6.74 -11.69
N LYS A 140 -10.30 -6.40 -12.21
CA LYS A 140 -9.68 -7.10 -13.34
C LYS A 140 -9.45 -8.59 -13.03
N LEU A 141 -8.94 -8.90 -11.84
CA LEU A 141 -8.78 -10.29 -11.39
C LEU A 141 -10.13 -11.02 -11.40
N ALA A 142 -11.16 -10.45 -10.81
CA ALA A 142 -12.50 -11.03 -10.78
C ALA A 142 -13.10 -11.18 -12.18
N THR A 143 -12.86 -10.23 -13.10
CA THR A 143 -13.31 -10.31 -14.50
C THR A 143 -12.68 -11.52 -15.19
N ARG A 144 -11.36 -11.69 -15.07
CA ARG A 144 -10.68 -12.85 -15.68
C ARG A 144 -11.13 -14.17 -15.06
N ALA A 145 -11.34 -14.21 -13.74
CA ALA A 145 -11.87 -15.39 -13.09
C ALA A 145 -13.28 -15.76 -13.59
N ALA A 146 -14.13 -14.76 -13.83
CA ALA A 146 -15.47 -14.99 -14.42
C ALA A 146 -15.37 -15.52 -15.86
N GLU A 147 -14.47 -14.99 -16.68
CA GLU A 147 -14.24 -15.44 -18.07
C GLU A 147 -13.76 -16.90 -18.15
N HIS A 148 -13.01 -17.37 -17.12
CA HIS A 148 -12.52 -18.74 -17.03
C HIS A 148 -13.43 -19.69 -16.25
N GLY A 149 -14.56 -19.20 -15.74
CA GLY A 149 -15.54 -20.02 -15.04
C GLY A 149 -15.20 -20.29 -13.57
N ASP A 150 -14.25 -19.56 -12.99
CA ASP A 150 -13.84 -19.68 -11.60
C ASP A 150 -14.77 -18.95 -10.62
N LEU A 151 -15.75 -18.19 -11.14
CA LEU A 151 -16.79 -17.56 -10.33
C LEU A 151 -18.16 -18.21 -10.61
N PRO A 152 -19.08 -18.16 -9.63
CA PRO A 152 -20.46 -18.62 -9.83
C PRO A 152 -21.13 -17.97 -11.04
N ALA A 153 -21.97 -18.72 -11.75
CA ALA A 153 -22.71 -18.19 -12.89
C ALA A 153 -23.57 -16.99 -12.49
N GLY A 154 -23.42 -15.87 -13.21
CA GLY A 154 -24.11 -14.62 -12.93
C GLY A 154 -23.45 -13.74 -11.87
N ALA A 155 -22.29 -14.11 -11.33
CA ALA A 155 -21.53 -13.23 -10.46
C ALA A 155 -21.08 -11.97 -11.23
N ASP A 156 -21.30 -10.80 -10.63
CA ASP A 156 -20.81 -9.53 -11.16
C ASP A 156 -19.35 -9.30 -10.72
N PRO A 157 -18.36 -9.29 -11.63
CA PRO A 157 -16.96 -9.09 -11.30
C PRO A 157 -16.66 -7.78 -10.54
N TYR A 158 -17.45 -6.73 -10.79
CA TYR A 158 -17.31 -5.48 -10.07
C TYR A 158 -17.65 -5.67 -8.58
N GLN A 159 -18.78 -6.31 -8.28
CA GLN A 159 -19.21 -6.58 -6.89
C GLN A 159 -18.21 -7.47 -6.17
N VAL A 160 -17.73 -8.52 -6.85
CA VAL A 160 -16.69 -9.42 -6.31
C VAL A 160 -15.42 -8.63 -6.01
N GLY A 161 -14.91 -7.83 -6.95
CA GLY A 161 -13.70 -7.03 -6.76
C GLY A 161 -13.79 -6.03 -5.60
N VAL A 162 -14.94 -5.41 -5.39
CA VAL A 162 -15.21 -4.52 -4.24
C VAL A 162 -15.11 -5.28 -2.91
N VAL A 163 -15.67 -6.49 -2.83
CA VAL A 163 -15.60 -7.32 -1.63
C VAL A 163 -14.18 -7.80 -1.37
N LEU A 164 -13.49 -8.31 -2.40
CA LEU A 164 -12.09 -8.74 -2.28
C LEU A 164 -11.19 -7.61 -1.78
N PHE A 165 -11.40 -6.39 -2.28
CA PHE A 165 -10.68 -5.22 -1.79
C PHE A 165 -10.90 -5.01 -0.29
N ALA A 166 -12.14 -5.08 0.19
CA ALA A 166 -12.48 -4.80 1.58
C ALA A 166 -11.84 -5.77 2.59
N LEU A 167 -11.50 -6.99 2.16
CA LEU A 167 -10.86 -8.01 3.01
C LEU A 167 -9.44 -7.58 3.46
N MET A 168 -8.68 -6.92 2.61
CA MET A 168 -7.28 -6.60 2.87
C MET A 168 -7.08 -5.52 3.94
N PRO A 169 -7.75 -4.35 3.90
CA PRO A 169 -7.71 -3.39 5.00
C PRO A 169 -8.23 -3.98 6.32
N GLY A 170 -9.27 -4.80 6.28
CA GLY A 170 -9.79 -5.49 7.46
C GLY A 170 -8.77 -6.45 8.09
N TYR A 171 -8.06 -7.22 7.28
CA TYR A 171 -6.97 -8.07 7.72
C TYR A 171 -5.81 -7.25 8.31
N ALA A 172 -5.38 -6.20 7.63
CA ALA A 172 -4.32 -5.31 8.10
C ALA A 172 -4.63 -4.68 9.46
N LEU A 173 -5.87 -4.17 9.63
CA LEU A 173 -6.34 -3.59 10.88
C LEU A 173 -6.27 -4.58 12.05
N GLN A 174 -6.78 -5.80 11.86
CA GLN A 174 -6.72 -6.83 12.89
C GLN A 174 -5.28 -7.12 13.30
N ARG A 175 -4.37 -7.28 12.34
CA ARG A 175 -2.96 -7.52 12.64
C ARG A 175 -2.31 -6.37 13.41
N ILE A 176 -2.52 -5.14 12.97
CA ILE A 176 -1.89 -3.96 13.58
C ILE A 176 -2.42 -3.69 14.99
N LEU A 177 -3.74 -3.83 15.19
CA LEU A 177 -4.40 -3.43 16.43
C LEU A 177 -4.45 -4.56 17.48
N THR A 178 -4.53 -5.82 17.05
CA THR A 178 -4.75 -6.96 17.97
C THR A 178 -3.66 -8.02 17.92
N GLY A 179 -2.69 -7.91 17.01
CA GLY A 179 -1.63 -8.90 16.81
C GLY A 179 -2.04 -10.14 16.02
N GLY A 180 -3.30 -10.30 15.65
CA GLY A 180 -3.83 -11.44 14.90
C GLY A 180 -4.86 -11.03 13.86
N PRO A 181 -5.40 -11.95 13.04
CA PRO A 181 -5.09 -13.39 12.93
C PRO A 181 -3.73 -13.68 12.28
N SER A 182 -3.25 -14.93 12.39
CA SER A 182 -2.08 -15.36 11.61
C SER A 182 -2.39 -15.39 10.12
N PRO A 183 -1.37 -15.22 9.23
CA PRO A 183 -1.57 -15.35 7.79
C PRO A 183 -2.21 -16.68 7.39
N GLU A 184 -1.79 -17.76 8.02
CA GLU A 184 -2.30 -19.14 7.77
C GLU A 184 -3.79 -19.24 8.10
N THR A 185 -4.21 -18.69 9.24
CA THR A 185 -5.62 -18.68 9.65
C THR A 185 -6.47 -17.90 8.66
N PHE A 186 -6.00 -16.73 8.23
CA PHE A 186 -6.74 -15.90 7.29
C PHE A 186 -6.82 -16.55 5.89
N LYS A 187 -5.71 -17.14 5.41
CA LYS A 187 -5.68 -17.91 4.14
C LYS A 187 -6.60 -19.12 4.18
N ALA A 188 -6.64 -19.86 5.29
CA ALA A 188 -7.57 -20.97 5.46
C ALA A 188 -9.04 -20.53 5.34
N GLY A 189 -9.37 -19.38 5.94
CA GLY A 189 -10.69 -18.77 5.78
C GLY A 189 -10.99 -18.39 4.33
N LEU A 190 -10.04 -17.80 3.61
CA LEU A 190 -10.20 -17.47 2.19
C LEU A 190 -10.49 -18.71 1.35
N ARG A 191 -9.77 -19.83 1.56
CA ARG A 191 -10.02 -21.11 0.84
C ARG A 191 -11.41 -21.71 1.13
N THR A 192 -12.00 -21.37 2.27
CA THR A 192 -13.36 -21.80 2.61
C THR A 192 -14.42 -20.94 1.95
N LEU A 193 -14.15 -19.64 1.79
CA LEU A 193 -15.12 -18.66 1.28
C LEU A 193 -15.06 -18.46 -0.23
N LEU A 194 -13.87 -18.62 -0.81
CA LEU A 194 -13.63 -18.43 -2.24
C LEU A 194 -13.46 -19.81 -2.91
N PRO A 195 -14.05 -19.97 -4.10
CA PRO A 195 -13.92 -21.20 -4.88
C PRO A 195 -12.48 -21.42 -5.39
#